data_7c0c6fad6d4adc99fd965569876f62de
#
_entry.id   7c0c6fad6d4adc99fd965569876f62de
#
_cell.length_a   1.000
_cell.length_b   1.000
_cell.length_c   1.000
_cell.angle_alpha   90.00
_cell.angle_beta   90.00
_cell.angle_gamma   90.00
#
_symmetry.space_group_name_H-M   'P 1'
#
loop_
_entity.id
_entity.type
_entity.pdbx_description
1 polymer ?
#
loop_
_entity_poly.entity_id
_entity_poly.type
_entity_poly.pdbx_seq_one_letter_code
_entity_poly.pdbx_strand_id
1 'polypeptide(L)'
;METRAFSYDSRNVIAETAGGDPGAVVLIGAHLDSVPEGPGINDNGTGVAAILEVARQLSRLDVQTANKLRFAFWTDEENEMLGSHQHAASLSPTELKRIMAVLNFDTLGSSNYGRFVYDGDGSASDKAAPPGSELIERMFRTYFAAVGLAIAEKPLEDASDHLSFVEYGVPVGGLLAGDGETKSAKEAGMFGGSAGAPYDPCYHEACDTLNAVNRAGLDELADAAAHGIIMLGDAVRE
;
A
#
# COMPACT_ATOMS: atom_id res chain seq x y z
N MET A 1 -24.40 -5.39 28.87
CA MET A 1 -23.82 -4.90 27.62
C MET A 1 -24.78 -5.35 26.52
N GLU A 2 -25.49 -4.42 25.86
CA GLU A 2 -26.33 -4.78 24.70
C GLU A 2 -25.46 -4.72 23.44
N THR A 3 -25.30 -5.85 22.80
CA THR A 3 -24.60 -5.91 21.49
C THR A 3 -25.66 -5.76 20.41
N ARG A 4 -25.58 -4.71 19.61
CA ARG A 4 -26.38 -4.56 18.40
C ARG A 4 -25.59 -5.09 17.21
N ALA A 5 -26.09 -6.11 16.56
CA ALA A 5 -25.61 -6.53 15.25
C ALA A 5 -26.34 -5.69 14.18
N PHE A 6 -25.59 -5.14 13.23
CA PHE A 6 -26.12 -4.53 12.02
C PHE A 6 -25.38 -5.13 10.83
N SER A 7 -26.02 -5.15 9.68
CA SER A 7 -25.40 -5.55 8.42
C SER A 7 -25.56 -4.42 7.41
N TYR A 8 -24.54 -4.25 6.59
CA TYR A 8 -24.53 -3.31 5.47
C TYR A 8 -23.82 -3.96 4.27
N ASP A 9 -24.13 -3.47 3.09
CA ASP A 9 -23.45 -3.90 1.87
C ASP A 9 -22.31 -2.91 1.57
N SER A 10 -21.11 -3.43 1.38
CA SER A 10 -19.99 -2.66 0.86
C SER A 10 -19.39 -3.33 -0.36
N ARG A 11 -18.54 -2.64 -1.11
CA ARG A 11 -18.05 -3.12 -2.39
C ARG A 11 -16.61 -2.69 -2.65
N ASN A 12 -15.77 -3.65 -2.97
CA ASN A 12 -14.49 -3.36 -3.59
C ASN A 12 -14.69 -2.85 -5.02
N VAL A 13 -13.85 -1.90 -5.44
CA VAL A 13 -13.79 -1.46 -6.83
C VAL A 13 -12.54 -2.04 -7.46
N ILE A 14 -12.69 -2.83 -8.52
CA ILE A 14 -11.58 -3.48 -9.21
C ILE A 14 -11.52 -3.01 -10.66
N ALA A 15 -10.34 -2.62 -11.10
CA ALA A 15 -10.06 -2.25 -12.48
C ALA A 15 -8.81 -2.99 -13.00
N GLU A 16 -8.77 -3.28 -14.29
CA GLU A 16 -7.62 -3.96 -14.92
C GLU A 16 -7.19 -3.23 -16.17
N THR A 17 -5.89 -3.33 -16.48
CA THR A 17 -5.39 -2.93 -17.81
C THR A 17 -6.02 -3.78 -18.89
N ALA A 18 -6.28 -3.20 -20.06
CA ALA A 18 -6.79 -3.96 -21.21
C ALA A 18 -5.77 -5.01 -21.71
N GLY A 19 -4.49 -4.62 -21.71
CA GLY A 19 -3.36 -5.49 -22.07
C GLY A 19 -2.80 -6.29 -20.88
N GLY A 20 -1.64 -6.92 -21.11
CA GLY A 20 -0.91 -7.74 -20.15
C GLY A 20 -1.40 -9.19 -20.04
N ASP A 21 -0.52 -10.08 -19.61
CA ASP A 21 -0.82 -11.50 -19.46
C ASP A 21 -1.77 -11.74 -18.30
N PRO A 22 -2.99 -12.25 -18.50
CA PRO A 22 -3.93 -12.58 -17.43
C PRO A 22 -3.49 -13.78 -16.57
N GLY A 23 -2.46 -14.50 -16.99
CA GLY A 23 -1.80 -15.57 -16.22
C GLY A 23 -0.78 -15.05 -15.22
N ALA A 24 -0.40 -13.76 -15.32
CA ALA A 24 0.57 -13.10 -14.47
C ALA A 24 0.02 -11.72 -14.07
N VAL A 25 -0.47 -11.61 -12.85
CA VAL A 25 -1.20 -10.42 -12.35
C VAL A 25 -0.40 -9.74 -11.26
N VAL A 26 -0.16 -8.45 -11.38
CA VAL A 26 0.26 -7.58 -10.28
C VAL A 26 -0.99 -6.92 -9.73
N LEU A 27 -1.30 -7.17 -8.46
CA LEU A 27 -2.43 -6.58 -7.74
C LEU A 27 -1.95 -5.35 -6.96
N ILE A 28 -2.57 -4.21 -7.19
CA ILE A 28 -2.21 -2.92 -6.61
C ILE A 28 -3.39 -2.44 -5.77
N GLY A 29 -3.21 -2.24 -4.47
CA GLY A 29 -4.29 -1.96 -3.53
C GLY A 29 -4.09 -0.69 -2.72
N ALA A 30 -5.22 -0.07 -2.37
CA ALA A 30 -5.40 0.95 -1.36
C ALA A 30 -6.86 0.90 -0.88
N HIS A 31 -7.15 1.16 0.40
CA HIS A 31 -8.52 1.13 0.89
C HIS A 31 -9.27 2.45 0.66
N LEU A 32 -10.58 2.35 0.52
CA LEU A 32 -11.50 3.46 0.20
C LEU A 32 -12.23 4.01 1.42
N ASP A 33 -12.37 3.20 2.44
CA ASP A 33 -13.07 3.56 3.67
C ASP A 33 -12.15 4.32 4.62
N SER A 34 -12.73 4.84 5.68
CA SER A 34 -12.06 5.45 6.81
C SER A 34 -12.92 5.29 8.05
N VAL A 35 -12.33 5.59 9.21
CA VAL A 35 -13.04 5.58 10.49
C VAL A 35 -14.12 6.67 10.56
N PRO A 36 -15.18 6.50 11.38
CA PRO A 36 -16.23 7.51 11.54
C PRO A 36 -15.73 8.85 12.11
N GLU A 37 -14.59 8.85 12.78
CA GLU A 37 -14.00 9.99 13.47
C GLU A 37 -13.34 11.01 12.56
N GLY A 38 -12.94 10.59 11.34
CA GLY A 38 -12.19 11.42 10.40
C GLY A 38 -12.65 11.29 8.95
N PRO A 39 -12.32 12.29 8.11
CA PRO A 39 -12.68 12.26 6.68
C PRO A 39 -11.77 11.35 5.83
N GLY A 40 -10.69 10.78 6.38
CA GLY A 40 -9.84 9.81 5.69
C GLY A 40 -9.08 10.34 4.47
N ILE A 41 -8.61 11.58 4.52
CA ILE A 41 -7.91 12.16 3.35
C ILE A 41 -6.47 11.64 3.24
N ASN A 42 -5.75 11.49 4.35
CA ASN A 42 -4.48 10.80 4.34
C ASN A 42 -4.67 9.29 4.45
N ASP A 43 -5.52 8.86 5.34
CA ASP A 43 -5.85 7.48 5.64
C ASP A 43 -7.26 7.10 5.12
N ASN A 44 -7.42 6.53 3.89
CA ASN A 44 -6.34 6.30 2.92
C ASN A 44 -6.64 6.96 1.55
N GLY A 45 -7.17 8.17 1.58
CA GLY A 45 -7.40 8.96 0.37
C GLY A 45 -6.10 9.22 -0.42
N THR A 46 -4.93 9.30 0.25
CA THR A 46 -3.63 9.50 -0.41
C THR A 46 -3.18 8.28 -1.19
N GLY A 47 -3.30 7.07 -0.62
CA GLY A 47 -3.02 5.82 -1.34
C GLY A 47 -3.95 5.63 -2.54
N VAL A 48 -5.26 5.84 -2.34
CA VAL A 48 -6.26 5.81 -3.41
C VAL A 48 -5.91 6.78 -4.53
N ALA A 49 -5.58 8.04 -4.20
CA ALA A 49 -5.24 9.05 -5.20
C ALA A 49 -3.98 8.68 -5.99
N ALA A 50 -2.95 8.16 -5.31
CA ALA A 50 -1.70 7.75 -5.93
C ALA A 50 -1.93 6.63 -6.95
N ILE A 51 -2.56 5.52 -6.57
CA ILE A 51 -2.75 4.39 -7.48
C ILE A 51 -3.76 4.69 -8.59
N LEU A 52 -4.79 5.51 -8.32
CA LEU A 52 -5.74 5.96 -9.33
C LEU A 52 -5.06 6.85 -10.38
N GLU A 53 -4.17 7.77 -9.95
CA GLU A 53 -3.42 8.61 -10.90
C GLU A 53 -2.47 7.76 -11.74
N VAL A 54 -1.77 6.77 -11.16
CA VAL A 54 -0.94 5.83 -11.92
C VAL A 54 -1.78 5.10 -12.96
N ALA A 55 -2.93 4.53 -12.59
CA ALA A 55 -3.83 3.84 -13.52
C ALA A 55 -4.29 4.77 -14.66
N ARG A 56 -4.64 6.02 -14.32
CA ARG A 56 -5.06 7.05 -15.29
C ARG A 56 -3.94 7.42 -16.25
N GLN A 57 -2.70 7.58 -15.76
CA GLN A 57 -1.55 7.93 -16.60
C GLN A 57 -1.15 6.77 -17.54
N LEU A 58 -1.15 5.53 -17.04
CA LEU A 58 -0.91 4.35 -17.87
C LEU A 58 -1.90 4.29 -19.04
N SER A 59 -3.19 4.50 -18.75
CA SER A 59 -4.23 4.55 -19.78
C SER A 59 -4.03 5.72 -20.76
N ARG A 60 -3.74 6.93 -20.25
CA ARG A 60 -3.59 8.15 -21.07
C ARG A 60 -2.37 8.07 -22.00
N LEU A 61 -1.28 7.47 -21.52
CA LEU A 61 -0.02 7.37 -22.26
C LEU A 61 0.07 6.07 -23.08
N ASP A 62 -0.98 5.25 -23.06
CA ASP A 62 -1.04 3.94 -23.72
C ASP A 62 0.15 3.04 -23.35
N VAL A 63 0.54 3.05 -22.07
CA VAL A 63 1.62 2.22 -21.56
C VAL A 63 1.13 0.78 -21.51
N GLN A 64 1.85 -0.09 -22.19
CA GLN A 64 1.61 -1.53 -22.18
C GLN A 64 2.63 -2.21 -21.28
N THR A 65 2.16 -3.12 -20.41
CA THR A 65 3.01 -3.96 -19.56
C THR A 65 2.89 -5.43 -19.96
N ALA A 66 3.95 -6.22 -19.73
CA ALA A 66 3.93 -7.65 -20.02
C ALA A 66 2.91 -8.38 -19.14
N ASN A 67 2.80 -8.00 -17.87
CA ASN A 67 1.88 -8.57 -16.89
C ASN A 67 0.60 -7.73 -16.82
N LYS A 68 -0.50 -8.37 -16.43
CA LYS A 68 -1.79 -7.71 -16.12
C LYS A 68 -1.64 -6.87 -14.87
N LEU A 69 -1.99 -5.59 -14.92
CA LEU A 69 -2.12 -4.76 -13.74
C LEU A 69 -3.59 -4.74 -13.30
N ARG A 70 -3.83 -5.06 -12.03
CA ARG A 70 -5.14 -5.04 -11.40
C ARG A 70 -5.10 -4.05 -10.25
N PHE A 71 -5.85 -2.96 -10.37
CA PHE A 71 -6.02 -1.95 -9.34
C PHE A 71 -7.24 -2.30 -8.50
N ALA A 72 -7.06 -2.37 -7.21
CA ALA A 72 -8.09 -2.70 -6.24
C ALA A 72 -8.22 -1.57 -5.22
N PHE A 73 -9.44 -1.07 -5.07
CA PHE A 73 -9.81 -0.09 -4.07
C PHE A 73 -10.69 -0.84 -3.08
N TRP A 74 -10.11 -1.13 -1.91
CA TRP A 74 -10.74 -1.99 -0.91
C TRP A 74 -11.73 -1.22 -0.07
N THR A 75 -12.72 -1.91 0.44
CA THR A 75 -13.67 -1.41 1.41
C THR A 75 -13.45 -2.10 2.75
N ASP A 76 -13.92 -1.48 3.83
CA ASP A 76 -13.89 -2.06 5.18
C ASP A 76 -12.49 -2.53 5.63
N GLU A 77 -11.46 -1.80 5.30
CA GLU A 77 -10.12 -2.05 5.82
C GLU A 77 -10.10 -1.80 7.33
N GLU A 78 -10.68 -0.69 7.76
CA GLU A 78 -10.80 -0.24 9.15
C GLU A 78 -11.60 -1.21 10.05
N ASN A 79 -12.29 -2.16 9.43
CA ASN A 79 -12.98 -3.28 10.08
C ASN A 79 -12.26 -4.61 9.82
N GLU A 80 -10.98 -4.70 10.20
CA GLU A 80 -10.19 -5.93 10.06
C GLU A 80 -10.00 -6.37 8.60
N MET A 81 -9.81 -5.41 7.69
CA MET A 81 -9.52 -5.64 6.26
C MET A 81 -10.58 -6.52 5.57
N LEU A 82 -11.86 -6.39 5.95
CA LEU A 82 -12.93 -7.28 5.47
C LEU A 82 -13.03 -7.34 3.95
N GLY A 83 -12.84 -6.21 3.26
CA GLY A 83 -12.96 -6.14 1.81
C GLY A 83 -11.89 -6.94 1.08
N SER A 84 -10.62 -6.77 1.45
CA SER A 84 -9.51 -7.52 0.86
C SER A 84 -9.51 -8.98 1.28
N HIS A 85 -9.86 -9.29 2.55
CA HIS A 85 -10.04 -10.67 3.04
C HIS A 85 -11.11 -11.42 2.25
N GLN A 86 -12.29 -10.82 2.08
CA GLN A 86 -13.38 -11.42 1.31
C GLN A 86 -12.96 -11.64 -0.15
N HIS A 87 -12.24 -10.68 -0.74
CA HIS A 87 -11.73 -10.84 -2.09
C HIS A 87 -10.75 -12.00 -2.18
N ALA A 88 -9.72 -12.04 -1.34
CA ALA A 88 -8.71 -13.10 -1.33
C ALA A 88 -9.35 -14.49 -1.11
N ALA A 89 -10.26 -14.61 -0.13
CA ALA A 89 -10.98 -15.84 0.16
C ALA A 89 -11.91 -16.31 -0.99
N SER A 90 -12.38 -15.40 -1.84
CA SER A 90 -13.24 -15.73 -2.98
C SER A 90 -12.47 -16.28 -4.18
N LEU A 91 -11.16 -16.08 -4.23
CA LEU A 91 -10.31 -16.52 -5.34
C LEU A 91 -10.08 -18.03 -5.29
N SER A 92 -10.18 -18.67 -6.43
CA SER A 92 -9.79 -20.08 -6.57
C SER A 92 -8.26 -20.23 -6.42
N PRO A 93 -7.75 -21.42 -6.08
CA PRO A 93 -6.30 -21.67 -6.05
C PRO A 93 -5.58 -21.35 -7.38
N THR A 94 -6.28 -21.44 -8.51
CA THR A 94 -5.74 -21.09 -9.82
C THR A 94 -5.62 -19.58 -9.99
N GLU A 95 -6.59 -18.81 -9.51
CA GLU A 95 -6.56 -17.34 -9.54
C GLU A 95 -5.50 -16.78 -8.60
N LEU A 96 -5.40 -17.30 -7.37
CA LEU A 96 -4.34 -16.94 -6.42
C LEU A 96 -2.94 -17.17 -7.03
N LYS A 97 -2.72 -18.29 -7.71
CA LYS A 97 -1.44 -18.58 -8.38
C LYS A 97 -1.11 -17.64 -9.53
N ARG A 98 -2.08 -16.92 -10.09
CA ARG A 98 -1.83 -15.91 -11.13
C ARG A 98 -1.34 -14.60 -10.54
N ILE A 99 -1.62 -14.33 -9.26
CA ILE A 99 -1.12 -13.11 -8.59
C ILE A 99 0.38 -13.31 -8.35
N MET A 100 1.18 -12.50 -9.01
CA MET A 100 2.64 -12.51 -8.87
C MET A 100 3.11 -11.72 -7.67
N ALA A 101 2.43 -10.62 -7.38
CA ALA A 101 2.73 -9.70 -6.31
C ALA A 101 1.48 -8.91 -5.93
N VAL A 102 1.39 -8.55 -4.66
CA VAL A 102 0.46 -7.55 -4.13
C VAL A 102 1.27 -6.35 -3.67
N LEU A 103 0.96 -5.17 -4.19
CA LEU A 103 1.47 -3.90 -3.72
C LEU A 103 0.38 -3.19 -2.94
N ASN A 104 0.67 -2.82 -1.71
CA ASN A 104 -0.24 -2.05 -0.85
C ASN A 104 0.32 -0.64 -0.61
N PHE A 105 -0.54 0.36 -0.69
CA PHE A 105 -0.20 1.76 -0.50
C PHE A 105 -1.16 2.39 0.49
N ASP A 106 -0.62 2.79 1.62
CA ASP A 106 -1.41 3.29 2.73
C ASP A 106 -0.76 4.52 3.38
N THR A 107 -1.58 5.52 3.74
CA THR A 107 -1.13 6.74 4.41
C THR A 107 0.11 7.38 3.77
N LEU A 108 0.09 7.65 2.47
CA LEU A 108 1.27 8.16 1.73
C LEU A 108 1.58 9.64 1.97
N GLY A 109 0.71 10.37 2.68
CA GLY A 109 0.80 11.84 2.82
C GLY A 109 0.91 12.35 4.25
N SER A 110 1.38 11.55 5.20
CA SER A 110 1.48 11.89 6.62
C SER A 110 2.26 13.18 6.86
N SER A 111 1.73 14.07 7.71
CA SER A 111 2.24 15.43 7.84
C SER A 111 3.70 15.53 8.32
N ASN A 112 4.11 14.58 9.16
CA ASN A 112 5.48 14.38 9.66
C ASN A 112 6.08 13.09 9.06
N TYR A 113 5.93 12.88 7.75
CA TYR A 113 6.15 11.64 7.03
C TYR A 113 7.52 10.98 7.22
N GLY A 114 7.53 9.66 7.14
CA GLY A 114 8.70 8.83 6.86
C GLY A 114 8.64 8.29 5.44
N ARG A 115 9.63 7.50 5.07
CA ARG A 115 9.61 6.68 3.84
C ARG A 115 9.84 5.25 4.28
N PHE A 116 8.74 4.52 4.35
CA PHE A 116 8.78 3.15 4.80
C PHE A 116 8.50 2.19 3.66
N VAL A 117 9.26 1.11 3.65
CA VAL A 117 9.09 -0.04 2.77
C VAL A 117 8.74 -1.23 3.67
N TYR A 118 7.73 -2.02 3.31
CA TYR A 118 7.43 -3.24 4.04
C TYR A 118 8.58 -4.24 3.94
N ASP A 119 8.96 -4.80 5.11
CA ASP A 119 10.02 -5.79 5.28
C ASP A 119 9.61 -7.12 4.61
N GLY A 120 10.21 -7.39 3.47
CA GLY A 120 9.95 -8.60 2.70
C GLY A 120 10.89 -9.75 3.00
N ASP A 121 12.09 -9.45 3.55
CA ASP A 121 13.10 -10.47 3.86
C ASP A 121 13.14 -10.90 5.33
N GLY A 122 12.34 -10.25 6.18
CA GLY A 122 12.25 -10.54 7.61
C GLY A 122 13.40 -9.97 8.43
N SER A 123 14.14 -8.97 7.91
CA SER A 123 15.27 -8.36 8.60
C SER A 123 14.87 -7.38 9.70
N ALA A 124 13.68 -6.79 9.59
CA ALA A 124 13.10 -5.86 10.56
C ALA A 124 12.06 -6.52 11.49
N SER A 125 11.68 -7.76 11.24
CA SER A 125 10.68 -8.52 12.02
C SER A 125 11.13 -9.97 12.26
N ASP A 126 10.48 -10.64 13.21
CA ASP A 126 10.72 -12.06 13.49
C ASP A 126 9.98 -13.01 12.52
N LYS A 127 9.18 -12.47 11.60
CA LYS A 127 8.37 -13.25 10.66
C LYS A 127 8.81 -12.97 9.22
N ALA A 128 9.16 -14.04 8.53
CA ALA A 128 9.41 -13.97 7.10
C ALA A 128 8.12 -13.74 6.32
N ALA A 129 8.17 -12.82 5.36
CA ALA A 129 7.12 -12.64 4.38
C ALA A 129 7.02 -13.85 3.41
N PRO A 130 5.92 -14.00 2.66
CA PRO A 130 5.86 -15.00 1.59
C PRO A 130 7.03 -14.86 0.60
N PRO A 131 7.58 -15.98 0.10
CA PRO A 131 8.70 -15.97 -0.84
C PRO A 131 8.42 -15.09 -2.06
N GLY A 132 9.36 -14.21 -2.40
CA GLY A 132 9.22 -13.18 -3.44
C GLY A 132 8.97 -11.77 -2.88
N SER A 133 8.53 -11.65 -1.63
CA SER A 133 8.33 -10.34 -0.99
C SER A 133 9.66 -9.58 -0.83
N GLU A 134 10.76 -10.29 -0.59
CA GLU A 134 12.12 -9.73 -0.55
C GLU A 134 12.56 -9.07 -1.87
N LEU A 135 11.97 -9.50 -3.00
CA LEU A 135 12.22 -8.87 -4.30
C LEU A 135 11.51 -7.52 -4.41
N ILE A 136 10.30 -7.43 -3.87
CA ILE A 136 9.52 -6.19 -3.83
C ILE A 136 10.21 -5.17 -2.94
N GLU A 137 10.59 -5.56 -1.74
CA GLU A 137 11.38 -4.71 -0.84
C GLU A 137 12.66 -4.20 -1.51
N ARG A 138 13.46 -5.12 -2.06
CA ARG A 138 14.71 -4.77 -2.74
C ARG A 138 14.50 -3.81 -3.92
N MET A 139 13.41 -3.95 -4.65
CA MET A 139 13.03 -3.06 -5.75
C MET A 139 12.83 -1.63 -5.24
N PHE A 140 12.03 -1.44 -4.19
CA PHE A 140 11.80 -0.12 -3.60
C PHE A 140 13.07 0.46 -2.96
N ARG A 141 13.85 -0.33 -2.24
CA ARG A 141 15.16 0.09 -1.70
C ARG A 141 16.11 0.57 -2.79
N THR A 142 16.15 -0.14 -3.91
CA THR A 142 16.98 0.22 -5.07
C THR A 142 16.53 1.54 -5.68
N TYR A 143 15.22 1.75 -5.83
CA TYR A 143 14.65 3.00 -6.30
C TYR A 143 15.06 4.18 -5.40
N PHE A 144 14.78 4.10 -4.10
CA PHE A 144 15.08 5.19 -3.17
C PHE A 144 16.58 5.48 -3.07
N ALA A 145 17.43 4.44 -3.12
CA ALA A 145 18.88 4.63 -3.18
C ALA A 145 19.32 5.37 -4.45
N ALA A 146 18.71 5.06 -5.60
CA ALA A 146 19.02 5.70 -6.88
C ALA A 146 18.64 7.19 -6.91
N VAL A 147 17.54 7.57 -6.23
CA VAL A 147 17.12 8.98 -6.11
C VAL A 147 17.72 9.69 -4.89
N GLY A 148 18.54 9.01 -4.10
CA GLY A 148 19.26 9.58 -2.96
C GLY A 148 18.38 9.84 -1.73
N LEU A 149 17.26 9.16 -1.59
CA LEU A 149 16.34 9.27 -0.47
C LEU A 149 16.52 8.11 0.51
N ALA A 150 16.63 8.43 1.81
CA ALA A 150 16.71 7.42 2.86
C ALA A 150 15.34 6.78 3.10
N ILE A 151 15.34 5.48 3.40
CA ILE A 151 14.16 4.72 3.81
C ILE A 151 14.40 4.01 5.15
N ALA A 152 13.33 3.57 5.78
CA ALA A 152 13.35 2.56 6.83
C ALA A 152 12.40 1.41 6.45
N GLU A 153 12.59 0.28 7.09
CA GLU A 153 11.71 -0.87 6.93
C GLU A 153 10.62 -0.85 7.99
N LYS A 154 9.44 -1.30 7.63
CA LYS A 154 8.32 -1.55 8.53
C LYS A 154 8.03 -3.05 8.57
N PRO A 155 7.82 -3.63 9.76
CA PRO A 155 7.37 -5.02 9.87
C PRO A 155 6.13 -5.28 9.01
N LEU A 156 6.09 -6.45 8.37
CA LEU A 156 4.97 -6.81 7.51
C LEU A 156 3.65 -6.98 8.29
N GLU A 157 3.74 -7.24 9.60
CA GLU A 157 2.58 -7.36 10.49
C GLU A 157 1.89 -6.03 10.79
N ASP A 158 2.44 -4.92 10.33
CA ASP A 158 1.75 -3.63 10.38
C ASP A 158 0.48 -3.72 9.53
N ALA A 159 -0.66 -3.68 10.21
CA ALA A 159 -1.93 -4.15 9.65
C ALA A 159 -2.40 -3.26 8.51
N SER A 160 -2.56 -3.83 7.33
CA SER A 160 -3.26 -3.25 6.18
C SER A 160 -3.56 -4.36 5.16
N ASP A 161 -4.23 -4.07 4.07
CA ASP A 161 -4.82 -5.00 3.10
C ASP A 161 -3.89 -6.07 2.51
N HIS A 162 -2.57 -5.84 2.52
CA HIS A 162 -1.58 -6.84 2.08
C HIS A 162 -1.62 -8.13 2.91
N LEU A 163 -1.99 -8.04 4.20
CA LEU A 163 -2.07 -9.20 5.08
C LEU A 163 -3.10 -10.23 4.60
N SER A 164 -4.15 -9.79 3.93
CA SER A 164 -5.18 -10.66 3.35
C SER A 164 -4.63 -11.67 2.34
N PHE A 165 -3.44 -11.44 1.81
CA PHE A 165 -2.81 -12.32 0.81
C PHE A 165 -1.63 -13.13 1.36
N VAL A 166 -1.09 -12.75 2.51
CA VAL A 166 0.04 -13.43 3.16
C VAL A 166 -0.28 -14.88 3.47
N GLU A 167 -1.47 -15.17 4.01
CA GLU A 167 -1.88 -16.53 4.36
C GLU A 167 -1.99 -17.47 3.16
N TYR A 168 -2.15 -16.91 1.95
CA TYR A 168 -2.19 -17.67 0.69
C TYR A 168 -0.81 -17.83 0.05
N GLY A 169 0.25 -17.34 0.71
CA GLY A 169 1.62 -17.41 0.19
C GLY A 169 1.90 -16.53 -1.01
N VAL A 170 1.08 -15.49 -1.23
CA VAL A 170 1.29 -14.51 -2.30
C VAL A 170 2.36 -13.51 -1.88
N PRO A 171 3.36 -13.19 -2.71
CA PRO A 171 4.34 -12.15 -2.42
C PRO A 171 3.67 -10.80 -2.21
N VAL A 172 4.03 -10.10 -1.14
CA VAL A 172 3.44 -8.80 -0.78
C VAL A 172 4.53 -7.77 -0.48
N GLY A 173 4.19 -6.50 -0.64
CA GLY A 173 5.03 -5.37 -0.27
C GLY A 173 4.31 -4.05 -0.53
N GLY A 174 4.98 -2.94 -0.33
CA GLY A 174 4.38 -1.62 -0.53
C GLY A 174 5.09 -0.53 0.22
N LEU A 175 4.42 0.61 0.33
CA LEU A 175 4.96 1.83 0.90
C LEU A 175 3.95 2.47 1.85
N LEU A 176 4.46 3.15 2.88
CA LEU A 176 3.69 4.01 3.76
C LEU A 176 4.53 5.18 4.26
N ALA A 177 3.86 6.25 4.68
CA ALA A 177 4.52 7.43 5.26
C ALA A 177 4.56 7.42 6.79
N GLY A 178 3.88 6.45 7.40
CA GLY A 178 3.68 6.31 8.84
C GLY A 178 2.35 6.92 9.31
N ASP A 179 1.84 6.41 10.39
CA ASP A 179 0.54 6.72 10.98
C ASP A 179 0.63 7.44 12.34
N GLY A 180 -0.12 7.01 13.35
CA GLY A 180 -0.14 7.56 14.71
C GLY A 180 1.11 7.26 15.54
N GLU A 181 2.05 6.46 15.07
CA GLU A 181 3.29 6.14 15.79
C GLU A 181 4.21 7.36 15.91
N THR A 182 5.01 7.36 16.96
CA THR A 182 5.93 8.47 17.26
C THR A 182 7.25 8.33 16.50
N LYS A 183 7.57 9.33 15.69
CA LYS A 183 8.86 9.42 14.99
C LYS A 183 10.02 9.54 15.97
N SER A 184 11.00 8.65 15.87
CA SER A 184 12.22 8.68 16.69
C SER A 184 13.17 9.80 16.25
N ALA A 185 14.14 10.14 17.11
CA ALA A 185 15.20 11.08 16.77
C ALA A 185 16.08 10.58 15.60
N LYS A 186 16.29 9.26 15.48
CA LYS A 186 16.99 8.64 14.36
C LYS A 186 16.25 8.87 13.03
N GLU A 187 14.96 8.63 13.03
CA GLU A 187 14.11 8.79 11.83
C GLU A 187 13.92 10.26 11.46
N ALA A 188 13.82 11.16 12.44
CA ALA A 188 13.83 12.60 12.17
C ALA A 188 15.16 13.05 11.54
N GLY A 189 16.28 12.43 11.93
CA GLY A 189 17.58 12.65 11.27
C GLY A 189 17.65 12.11 9.84
N MET A 190 16.88 11.04 9.53
CA MET A 190 16.83 10.42 8.19
C MET A 190 15.83 11.12 7.25
N PHE A 191 14.65 11.46 7.75
CA PHE A 191 13.52 11.91 6.95
C PHE A 191 13.24 13.41 7.09
N GLY A 192 13.83 14.06 8.09
CA GLY A 192 13.41 15.38 8.52
C GLY A 192 12.18 15.34 9.42
N GLY A 193 11.57 16.48 9.66
CA GLY A 193 10.39 16.62 10.50
C GLY A 193 10.73 16.66 12.01
N SER A 194 9.76 16.29 12.85
CA SER A 194 9.81 16.47 14.31
C SER A 194 9.92 15.13 15.02
N ALA A 195 11.04 14.90 15.72
CA ALA A 195 11.17 13.79 16.66
C ALA A 195 10.23 13.94 17.85
N GLY A 196 9.69 12.83 18.36
CA GLY A 196 8.79 12.81 19.49
C GLY A 196 7.34 13.22 19.15
N ALA A 197 7.05 13.52 17.89
CA ALA A 197 5.69 13.73 17.38
C ALA A 197 5.24 12.52 16.55
N PRO A 198 3.93 12.26 16.41
CA PRO A 198 3.42 11.24 15.50
C PRO A 198 3.86 11.50 14.04
N TYR A 199 3.93 10.47 13.22
CA TYR A 199 4.07 10.63 11.77
C TYR A 199 2.85 11.34 11.20
N ASP A 200 1.67 10.90 11.61
CA ASP A 200 0.42 11.61 11.34
C ASP A 200 -0.34 11.91 12.65
N PRO A 201 -0.29 13.15 13.14
CA PRO A 201 -1.06 13.55 14.32
C PRO A 201 -2.56 13.63 14.06
N CYS A 202 -2.99 13.50 12.81
CA CYS A 202 -4.40 13.50 12.42
C CYS A 202 -4.92 12.09 12.05
N TYR A 203 -4.10 11.04 12.25
CA TYR A 203 -4.49 9.66 12.03
C TYR A 203 -5.72 9.29 12.85
N HIS A 204 -6.80 8.84 12.20
CA HIS A 204 -8.10 8.52 12.79
C HIS A 204 -8.77 9.71 13.51
N GLU A 205 -8.50 10.93 13.09
CA GLU A 205 -8.99 12.14 13.73
C GLU A 205 -9.72 13.06 12.72
N ALA A 206 -10.61 13.92 13.24
CA ALA A 206 -11.36 14.87 12.42
C ALA A 206 -10.48 15.85 11.62
N CYS A 207 -9.21 15.98 11.99
CA CYS A 207 -8.25 16.82 11.27
C CYS A 207 -7.56 16.15 10.09
N ASP A 208 -7.84 14.87 9.80
CA ASP A 208 -7.33 14.19 8.59
C ASP A 208 -7.97 14.74 7.32
N THR A 209 -7.57 15.93 6.97
CA THR A 209 -8.08 16.71 5.84
C THR A 209 -6.96 17.01 4.86
N LEU A 210 -7.31 17.50 3.67
CA LEU A 210 -6.34 17.88 2.64
C LEU A 210 -5.26 18.87 3.14
N ASN A 211 -5.56 19.67 4.17
CA ASN A 211 -4.59 20.59 4.75
C ASN A 211 -3.55 19.89 5.64
N ALA A 212 -3.83 18.70 6.13
CA ALA A 212 -2.89 17.88 6.91
C ALA A 212 -1.92 17.10 6.01
N VAL A 213 -2.23 16.91 4.72
CA VAL A 213 -1.42 16.12 3.79
C VAL A 213 -0.10 16.81 3.47
N ASN A 214 1.00 16.11 3.69
CA ASN A 214 2.33 16.52 3.23
C ASN A 214 2.50 16.16 1.75
N ARG A 215 2.37 17.17 0.90
CA ARG A 215 2.42 16.97 -0.55
C ARG A 215 3.79 16.53 -1.06
N ALA A 216 4.88 16.92 -0.41
CA ALA A 216 6.21 16.48 -0.80
C ALA A 216 6.41 14.98 -0.49
N GLY A 217 5.97 14.53 0.68
CA GLY A 217 5.99 13.10 1.02
C GLY A 217 5.12 12.26 0.09
N LEU A 218 3.90 12.75 -0.20
CA LEU A 218 3.01 12.10 -1.15
C LEU A 218 3.63 12.00 -2.55
N ASP A 219 4.26 13.05 -3.04
CA ASP A 219 4.93 13.07 -4.35
C ASP A 219 6.06 12.03 -4.43
N GLU A 220 6.96 12.02 -3.43
CA GLU A 220 8.07 11.07 -3.35
C GLU A 220 7.60 9.60 -3.30
N LEU A 221 6.55 9.32 -2.52
CA LEU A 221 6.02 7.96 -2.37
C LEU A 221 5.15 7.53 -3.56
N ALA A 222 4.41 8.46 -4.18
CA ALA A 222 3.64 8.18 -5.39
C ALA A 222 4.56 7.89 -6.59
N ASP A 223 5.68 8.60 -6.73
CA ASP A 223 6.68 8.31 -7.75
C ASP A 223 7.31 6.92 -7.55
N ALA A 224 7.62 6.57 -6.30
CA ALA A 224 8.11 5.23 -5.97
C ALA A 224 7.04 4.15 -6.25
N ALA A 225 5.78 4.40 -5.92
CA ALA A 225 4.67 3.51 -6.25
C ALA A 225 4.53 3.29 -7.75
N ALA A 226 4.57 4.37 -8.55
CA ALA A 226 4.52 4.29 -10.01
C ALA A 226 5.69 3.47 -10.57
N HIS A 227 6.90 3.69 -10.05
CA HIS A 227 8.08 2.91 -10.42
C HIS A 227 7.86 1.41 -10.14
N GLY A 228 7.43 1.06 -8.93
CA GLY A 228 7.22 -0.33 -8.53
C GLY A 228 6.15 -1.03 -9.37
N ILE A 229 5.05 -0.35 -9.66
CA ILE A 229 3.97 -0.85 -10.49
C ILE A 229 4.47 -1.18 -11.90
N ILE A 230 5.25 -0.29 -12.51
CA ILE A 230 5.79 -0.51 -13.87
C ILE A 230 6.84 -1.61 -13.86
N MET A 231 7.76 -1.61 -12.90
CA MET A 231 8.80 -2.62 -12.81
C MET A 231 8.22 -4.05 -12.66
N LEU A 232 7.22 -4.22 -11.81
CA LEU A 232 6.54 -5.50 -11.66
C LEU A 232 5.63 -5.81 -12.86
N GLY A 233 5.07 -4.78 -13.49
CA GLY A 233 4.31 -4.91 -14.73
C GLY A 233 5.11 -5.54 -15.87
N ASP A 234 6.43 -5.34 -15.91
CA ASP A 234 7.33 -5.88 -16.91
C ASP A 234 8.25 -7.01 -16.38
N ALA A 235 8.09 -7.40 -15.10
CA ALA A 235 8.88 -8.47 -14.51
C ALA A 235 8.58 -9.83 -15.16
N VAL A 236 9.63 -10.61 -15.38
CA VAL A 236 9.49 -12.00 -15.84
C VAL A 236 9.23 -12.90 -14.64
N ARG A 237 8.24 -13.76 -14.74
CA ARG A 237 7.98 -14.80 -13.74
C ARG A 237 9.05 -15.87 -13.86
N GLU A 238 9.84 -16.05 -12.80
CA GLU A 238 10.80 -17.15 -12.68
C GLU A 238 10.12 -18.49 -12.34
#